data_bd8aa287a8bd0e1d11c3bb921486ef87
#
_entry.id   bd8aa287a8bd0e1d11c3bb921486ef87
#
_cell.length_a   1.000
_cell.length_b   1.000
_cell.length_c   1.000
_cell.angle_alpha   90.00
_cell.angle_beta   90.00
_cell.angle_gamma   90.00
#
_symmetry.space_group_name_H-M   'P 1'
#
loop_
_entity.id
_entity.type
_entity.pdbx_description
1 polymer ?
#
loop_
_entity_poly.entity_id
_entity_poly.type
_entity_poly.pdbx_seq_one_letter_code
_entity_poly.pdbx_strand_id
1 'polypeptide(L)'
;MKTEKLEIDGRFGEEYQGTYSFAEITWAKRNRIIQKHTKYNKLSGDVESSDFIAIQAETIIASMHGQPQSHPITIEKLLGEEEGVPIELGELFSKVVNKLNGMSREDLRFLLEQLDEESRTALLSSLGYVKPSAGHQQNLPNSQQEQCRSSATS
;
A
#
# COMPACT_ATOMS: atom_id res chain seq x y z
N MET A 1 6.63 20.54 2.98
CA MET A 1 5.68 19.39 2.91
C MET A 1 4.90 19.44 1.59
N LYS A 2 4.82 18.31 0.94
CA LYS A 2 4.04 18.19 -0.31
C LYS A 2 2.55 18.23 0.01
N THR A 3 1.79 18.93 -0.83
CA THR A 3 0.34 19.04 -0.71
C THR A 3 -0.32 18.77 -2.07
N GLU A 4 -1.53 18.26 -2.05
CA GLU A 4 -2.34 18.03 -3.25
C GLU A 4 -3.78 18.44 -2.98
N LYS A 5 -4.43 19.03 -3.95
CA LYS A 5 -5.86 19.33 -3.91
C LYS A 5 -6.59 18.48 -4.92
N LEU A 6 -7.72 17.96 -4.53
CA LEU A 6 -8.57 17.13 -5.35
C LEU A 6 -9.97 17.70 -5.39
N GLU A 7 -10.46 18.03 -6.57
CA GLU A 7 -11.83 18.48 -6.75
C GLU A 7 -12.69 17.29 -7.20
N ILE A 8 -13.70 17.00 -6.41
CA ILE A 8 -14.68 15.95 -6.67
C ILE A 8 -15.97 16.56 -7.14
N ASP A 9 -16.43 16.14 -8.30
CA ASP A 9 -17.74 16.48 -8.83
C ASP A 9 -18.82 15.52 -8.32
N GLY A 10 -20.06 15.68 -8.80
CA GLY A 10 -21.19 14.86 -8.35
C GLY A 10 -21.22 13.41 -8.80
N ARG A 11 -20.20 12.91 -9.55
CA ARG A 11 -20.20 11.54 -10.09
C ARG A 11 -20.13 10.43 -9.05
N PHE A 12 -19.59 10.74 -7.85
CA PHE A 12 -19.52 9.80 -6.73
C PHE A 12 -20.68 9.97 -5.74
N GLY A 13 -21.59 10.87 -6.00
CA GLY A 13 -22.69 11.29 -5.13
C GLY A 13 -22.54 12.74 -4.70
N GLU A 14 -23.65 13.45 -4.56
CA GLU A 14 -23.67 14.86 -4.14
C GLU A 14 -23.04 15.08 -2.77
N GLU A 15 -23.15 14.08 -1.89
CA GLU A 15 -22.60 14.09 -0.53
C GLU A 15 -21.05 14.18 -0.52
N TYR A 16 -20.38 13.73 -1.58
CA TYR A 16 -18.92 13.73 -1.69
C TYR A 16 -18.39 14.90 -2.54
N GLN A 17 -19.27 15.69 -3.12
CA GLN A 17 -18.87 16.81 -3.96
C GLN A 17 -18.17 17.91 -3.16
N GLY A 18 -17.03 18.35 -3.66
CA GLY A 18 -16.28 19.44 -3.06
C GLY A 18 -14.77 19.29 -3.24
N THR A 19 -14.05 20.12 -2.51
CA THR A 19 -12.59 20.15 -2.57
C THR A 19 -11.99 19.45 -1.35
N TYR A 20 -11.11 18.51 -1.62
CA TYR A 20 -10.33 17.77 -0.63
C TYR A 20 -8.87 18.19 -0.71
N SER A 21 -8.26 18.49 0.42
CA SER A 21 -6.84 18.88 0.51
C SER A 21 -6.07 17.86 1.31
N PHE A 22 -4.98 17.37 0.73
CA PHE A 22 -4.10 16.40 1.34
C PHE A 22 -2.69 16.96 1.51
N ALA A 23 -2.01 16.51 2.55
CA ALA A 23 -0.60 16.79 2.76
C ALA A 23 0.15 15.51 3.15
N GLU A 24 1.43 15.47 2.87
CA GLU A 24 2.26 14.38 3.34
C GLU A 24 2.29 14.32 4.87
N ILE A 25 2.34 13.14 5.42
CA ILE A 25 2.50 12.92 6.86
C ILE A 25 3.98 12.70 7.20
N THR A 26 4.33 12.90 8.47
CA THR A 26 5.70 12.66 8.92
C THR A 26 6.02 11.16 8.95
N TRP A 27 7.30 10.83 8.83
CA TRP A 27 7.79 9.46 8.95
C TRP A 27 7.34 8.80 10.27
N ALA A 28 7.43 9.54 11.39
CA ALA A 28 7.01 9.04 12.69
C ALA A 28 5.51 8.74 12.75
N LYS A 29 4.68 9.62 12.18
CA LYS A 29 3.23 9.43 12.11
C LYS A 29 2.87 8.17 11.32
N ARG A 30 3.47 8.01 10.14
CA ARG A 30 3.27 6.83 9.31
C ARG A 30 3.63 5.54 10.04
N ASN A 31 4.79 5.51 10.67
CA ASN A 31 5.25 4.31 11.38
C ASN A 31 4.36 3.97 12.59
N ARG A 32 3.85 4.96 13.30
CA ARG A 32 2.88 4.73 14.39
C ARG A 32 1.58 4.13 13.89
N ILE A 33 1.09 4.58 12.75
CA ILE A 33 -0.11 3.99 12.12
C ILE A 33 0.14 2.53 11.78
N ILE A 34 1.28 2.22 11.16
CA ILE A 34 1.64 0.85 10.81
C ILE A 34 1.76 -0.03 12.06
N GLN A 35 2.45 0.43 13.10
CA GLN A 35 2.61 -0.31 14.35
C GLN A 35 1.28 -0.59 15.04
N LYS A 36 0.38 0.37 15.04
CA LYS A 36 -0.94 0.24 15.67
C LYS A 36 -1.76 -0.92 15.08
N HIS A 37 -1.62 -1.17 13.79
CA HIS A 37 -2.39 -2.18 13.04
C HIS A 37 -1.58 -3.40 12.65
N THR A 38 -0.39 -3.58 13.24
CA THR A 38 0.49 -4.70 12.95
C THR A 38 0.74 -5.50 14.23
N LYS A 39 0.57 -6.82 14.15
CA LYS A 39 0.87 -7.75 15.24
C LYS A 39 2.23 -8.39 15.01
N TYR A 40 3.06 -8.35 16.03
CA TYR A 40 4.39 -8.95 16.03
C TYR A 40 4.43 -10.16 16.94
N ASN A 41 5.18 -11.18 16.53
CA ASN A 41 5.52 -12.30 17.42
C ASN A 41 6.46 -11.79 18.53
N LYS A 42 6.05 -11.99 19.78
CA LYS A 42 6.81 -11.52 20.95
C LYS A 42 8.15 -12.23 21.15
N LEU A 43 8.29 -13.45 20.59
CA LEU A 43 9.51 -14.25 20.73
C LEU A 43 10.52 -13.99 19.62
N SER A 44 10.06 -13.92 18.37
CA SER A 44 10.93 -13.73 17.20
C SER A 44 11.04 -12.28 16.72
N GLY A 45 10.09 -11.43 17.09
CA GLY A 45 9.98 -10.06 16.57
C GLY A 45 9.42 -9.97 15.15
N ASP A 46 9.07 -11.09 14.53
CA ASP A 46 8.52 -11.14 13.18
C ASP A 46 7.06 -10.66 13.13
N VAL A 47 6.65 -10.15 11.97
CA VAL A 47 5.27 -9.74 11.72
C VAL A 47 4.40 -10.98 11.59
N GLU A 48 3.39 -11.11 12.46
CA GLU A 48 2.37 -12.16 12.36
C GLU A 48 1.25 -11.78 11.41
N SER A 49 0.74 -10.55 11.54
CA SER A 49 -0.35 -10.04 10.70
C SER A 49 -0.32 -8.53 10.65
N SER A 50 -0.88 -7.97 9.58
CA SER A 50 -1.03 -6.53 9.41
C SER A 50 -2.36 -6.22 8.74
N ASP A 51 -3.11 -5.30 9.32
CA ASP A 51 -4.38 -4.81 8.76
C ASP A 51 -4.11 -3.67 7.79
N PHE A 52 -3.86 -4.02 6.53
CA PHE A 52 -3.53 -3.05 5.49
C PHE A 52 -4.68 -2.08 5.18
N ILE A 53 -5.93 -2.52 5.30
CA ILE A 53 -7.10 -1.68 5.06
C ILE A 53 -7.20 -0.60 6.13
N ALA A 54 -7.03 -0.95 7.40
CA ALA A 54 -7.02 0.00 8.50
C ALA A 54 -5.83 0.97 8.41
N ILE A 55 -4.64 0.49 8.04
CA ILE A 55 -3.46 1.33 7.81
C ILE A 55 -3.74 2.35 6.70
N GLN A 56 -4.30 1.91 5.59
CA GLN A 56 -4.60 2.78 4.46
C GLN A 56 -5.66 3.82 4.83
N ALA A 57 -6.75 3.42 5.48
CA ALA A 57 -7.80 4.31 5.92
C ALA A 57 -7.28 5.38 6.89
N GLU A 58 -6.52 4.99 7.89
CA GLU A 58 -5.93 5.92 8.86
C GLU A 58 -4.90 6.85 8.22
N THR A 59 -4.14 6.37 7.24
CA THR A 59 -3.21 7.20 6.47
C THR A 59 -3.94 8.24 5.63
N ILE A 60 -5.05 7.89 5.00
CA ILE A 60 -5.90 8.82 4.24
C ILE A 60 -6.39 9.95 5.16
N ILE A 61 -6.97 9.59 6.31
CA ILE A 61 -7.48 10.58 7.26
C ILE A 61 -6.37 11.46 7.83
N ALA A 62 -5.23 10.88 8.16
CA ALA A 62 -4.07 11.63 8.67
C ALA A 62 -3.50 12.62 7.64
N SER A 63 -3.60 12.30 6.35
CA SER A 63 -3.15 13.16 5.25
C SER A 63 -4.19 14.21 4.85
N MET A 64 -5.46 14.01 5.18
CA MET A 64 -6.56 14.89 4.80
C MET A 64 -6.62 16.10 5.72
N HIS A 65 -6.26 17.26 5.22
CA HIS A 65 -6.26 18.54 5.95
C HIS A 65 -7.49 19.40 5.70
N GLY A 66 -8.19 19.15 4.62
CA GLY A 66 -9.41 19.87 4.30
C GLY A 66 -10.38 18.99 3.53
N GLN A 67 -11.66 19.13 3.85
CA GLN A 67 -12.75 18.42 3.19
C GLN A 67 -14.06 19.18 3.35
N PRO A 68 -15.10 18.90 2.52
CA PRO A 68 -16.42 19.49 2.69
C PRO A 68 -17.01 19.17 4.07
N GLN A 69 -17.56 20.20 4.73
CA GLN A 69 -18.06 20.06 6.10
C GLN A 69 -19.44 19.41 6.19
N SER A 70 -20.20 19.36 5.10
CA SER A 70 -21.55 18.82 5.10
C SER A 70 -21.59 17.31 5.37
N HIS A 71 -20.69 16.54 4.78
CA HIS A 71 -20.60 15.09 4.93
C HIS A 71 -19.13 14.68 5.03
N PRO A 72 -18.49 14.86 6.19
CA PRO A 72 -17.07 14.57 6.32
C PRO A 72 -16.77 13.09 6.17
N ILE A 73 -15.66 12.79 5.51
CA ILE A 73 -15.09 11.44 5.44
C ILE A 73 -14.45 11.11 6.78
N THR A 74 -14.83 10.00 7.36
CA THR A 74 -14.29 9.50 8.62
C THR A 74 -13.65 8.11 8.42
N ILE A 75 -12.90 7.65 9.41
CA ILE A 75 -12.34 6.29 9.39
C ILE A 75 -13.44 5.25 9.31
N GLU A 76 -14.53 5.44 10.04
CA GLU A 76 -15.68 4.55 10.02
C GLU A 76 -16.33 4.44 8.63
N LYS A 77 -16.42 5.55 7.91
CA LYS A 77 -16.90 5.54 6.53
C LYS A 77 -15.94 4.84 5.56
N LEU A 78 -14.64 5.02 5.73
CA LEU A 78 -13.64 4.34 4.90
C LEU A 78 -13.60 2.83 5.15
N LEU A 79 -13.86 2.40 6.38
CA LEU A 79 -13.88 0.98 6.78
C LEU A 79 -15.26 0.33 6.68
N GLY A 80 -16.31 1.10 6.32
CA GLY A 80 -17.67 0.59 6.20
C GLY A 80 -17.81 -0.39 5.02
N GLU A 81 -18.21 -1.62 5.30
CA GLU A 81 -18.38 -2.65 4.28
C GLU A 81 -19.73 -2.53 3.54
N GLU A 82 -20.78 -2.15 4.23
CA GLU A 82 -22.12 -2.01 3.65
C GLU A 82 -22.48 -0.55 3.36
N GLU A 83 -22.18 0.33 4.30
CA GLU A 83 -22.38 1.78 4.17
C GLU A 83 -21.05 2.49 4.30
N GLY A 84 -20.41 2.79 3.19
CA GLY A 84 -19.09 3.38 3.16
C GLY A 84 -18.83 4.24 1.94
N VAL A 85 -17.60 4.60 1.77
CA VAL A 85 -17.12 5.36 0.62
C VAL A 85 -17.15 4.47 -0.63
N PRO A 86 -17.65 4.96 -1.79
CA PRO A 86 -17.59 4.21 -3.04
C PRO A 86 -16.16 3.78 -3.39
N ILE A 87 -16.01 2.61 -4.01
CA ILE A 87 -14.71 2.02 -4.38
C ILE A 87 -13.84 3.02 -5.15
N GLU A 88 -14.39 3.64 -6.16
CA GLU A 88 -13.66 4.57 -7.03
C GLU A 88 -13.13 5.79 -6.26
N LEU A 89 -13.91 6.32 -5.33
CA LEU A 89 -13.50 7.44 -4.49
C LEU A 89 -12.41 7.03 -3.48
N GLY A 90 -12.56 5.89 -2.84
CA GLY A 90 -11.56 5.33 -1.93
C GLY A 90 -10.23 5.06 -2.63
N GLU A 91 -10.27 4.48 -3.83
CA GLU A 91 -9.09 4.26 -4.67
C GLU A 91 -8.42 5.58 -5.10
N LEU A 92 -9.21 6.60 -5.41
CA LEU A 92 -8.70 7.91 -5.77
C LEU A 92 -7.96 8.56 -4.58
N PHE A 93 -8.54 8.52 -3.40
CA PHE A 93 -7.87 9.01 -2.17
C PHE A 93 -6.59 8.22 -1.89
N SER A 94 -6.62 6.91 -2.04
CA SER A 94 -5.43 6.05 -1.88
C SER A 94 -4.31 6.45 -2.84
N LYS A 95 -4.61 6.69 -4.09
CA LYS A 95 -3.62 7.11 -5.09
C LYS A 95 -2.99 8.46 -4.75
N VAL A 96 -3.79 9.44 -4.36
CA VAL A 96 -3.29 10.77 -3.96
C VAL A 96 -2.39 10.65 -2.73
N VAL A 97 -2.82 9.94 -1.72
CA VAL A 97 -2.08 9.76 -0.47
C VAL A 97 -0.79 8.97 -0.68
N ASN A 98 -0.82 7.93 -1.49
CA ASN A 98 0.37 7.16 -1.83
C ASN A 98 1.38 7.97 -2.65
N LYS A 99 0.91 8.81 -3.56
CA LYS A 99 1.76 9.75 -4.30
C LYS A 99 2.46 10.75 -3.37
N LEU A 100 1.75 11.27 -2.37
CA LEU A 100 2.29 12.24 -1.42
C LEU A 100 3.28 11.61 -0.42
N ASN A 101 2.96 10.44 0.09
CA ASN A 101 3.71 9.76 1.14
C ASN A 101 4.67 8.69 0.61
N GLY A 102 4.63 8.44 -0.70
CA GLY A 102 5.51 7.52 -1.37
C GLY A 102 6.86 8.14 -1.72
N MET A 103 7.82 7.28 -1.94
CA MET A 103 9.13 7.66 -2.43
C MET A 103 9.08 7.77 -3.95
N SER A 104 9.70 8.81 -4.52
CA SER A 104 9.82 8.94 -5.97
C SER A 104 10.71 7.82 -6.54
N ARG A 105 10.54 7.49 -7.83
CA ARG A 105 11.40 6.51 -8.49
C ARG A 105 12.88 6.91 -8.47
N GLU A 106 13.17 8.18 -8.58
CA GLU A 106 14.54 8.72 -8.53
C GLU A 106 15.15 8.57 -7.15
N ASP A 107 14.42 8.93 -6.11
CA ASP A 107 14.83 8.77 -4.72
C ASP A 107 15.03 7.29 -4.37
N LEU A 108 14.13 6.42 -4.83
CA LEU A 108 14.24 4.99 -4.63
C LEU A 108 15.47 4.42 -5.34
N ARG A 109 15.73 4.82 -6.58
CA ARG A 109 16.95 4.41 -7.32
C ARG A 109 18.21 4.86 -6.60
N PHE A 110 18.26 6.11 -6.16
CA PHE A 110 19.38 6.65 -5.41
C PHE A 110 19.67 5.85 -4.14
N LEU A 111 18.63 5.55 -3.36
CA LEU A 111 18.77 4.77 -2.13
C LEU A 111 19.21 3.32 -2.41
N LEU A 112 18.67 2.69 -3.44
CA LEU A 112 19.06 1.33 -3.83
C LEU A 112 20.53 1.24 -4.27
N GLU A 113 21.07 2.29 -4.89
CA GLU A 113 22.49 2.36 -5.24
C GLU A 113 23.41 2.49 -4.02
N GLN A 114 22.91 3.08 -2.93
CA GLN A 114 23.67 3.28 -1.68
C GLN A 114 23.63 2.06 -0.74
N LEU A 115 22.73 1.12 -0.96
CA LEU A 115 22.50 -0.03 -0.08
C LEU A 115 23.16 -1.30 -0.62
N ASP A 116 23.54 -2.20 0.30
CA ASP A 116 23.90 -3.57 -0.05
C ASP A 116 22.67 -4.38 -0.50
N GLU A 117 22.88 -5.58 -1.00
CA GLU A 117 21.80 -6.40 -1.56
C GLU A 117 20.76 -6.81 -0.52
N GLU A 118 21.18 -7.13 0.70
CA GLU A 118 20.30 -7.48 1.80
C GLU A 118 19.42 -6.30 2.23
N SER A 119 20.03 -5.13 2.39
CA SER A 119 19.34 -3.89 2.74
C SER A 119 18.39 -3.43 1.63
N ARG A 120 18.76 -3.62 0.35
CA ARG A 120 17.87 -3.38 -0.80
C ARG A 120 16.61 -4.23 -0.73
N THR A 121 16.76 -5.51 -0.46
CA THR A 121 15.64 -6.44 -0.35
C THR A 121 14.72 -6.06 0.80
N ALA A 122 15.27 -5.71 1.97
CA ALA A 122 14.53 -5.25 3.13
C ALA A 122 13.75 -3.96 2.85
N LEU A 123 14.37 -2.98 2.18
CA LEU A 123 13.71 -1.73 1.81
C LEU A 123 12.57 -1.95 0.81
N LEU A 124 12.79 -2.74 -0.23
CA LEU A 124 11.78 -3.06 -1.22
C LEU A 124 10.59 -3.81 -0.61
N SER A 125 10.84 -4.74 0.29
CA SER A 125 9.79 -5.43 1.04
C SER A 125 8.97 -4.48 1.91
N SER A 126 9.62 -3.52 2.59
CA SER A 126 8.93 -2.53 3.43
C SER A 126 8.06 -1.57 2.63
N LEU A 127 8.39 -1.33 1.35
CA LEU A 127 7.62 -0.49 0.44
C LEU A 127 6.53 -1.25 -0.34
N GLY A 128 6.36 -2.55 -0.08
CA GLY A 128 5.37 -3.38 -0.75
C GLY A 128 5.82 -3.98 -2.08
N TYR A 129 7.07 -3.79 -2.49
CA TYR A 129 7.65 -4.47 -3.64
C TYR A 129 8.11 -5.87 -3.22
N VAL A 130 7.21 -6.83 -3.29
CA VAL A 130 7.54 -8.23 -3.04
C VAL A 130 8.22 -8.78 -4.27
N LYS A 131 9.47 -9.23 -4.11
CA LYS A 131 10.14 -9.99 -5.16
C LYS A 131 9.35 -11.30 -5.36
N PRO A 132 8.78 -11.56 -6.55
CA PRO A 132 8.15 -12.86 -6.78
C PRO A 132 9.19 -13.93 -6.50
N SER A 133 8.82 -14.96 -5.75
CA SER A 133 9.70 -16.09 -5.47
C SER A 133 9.88 -16.90 -6.77
N ALA A 134 10.79 -16.43 -7.61
CA ALA A 134 11.12 -17.05 -8.89
C ALA A 134 11.67 -18.48 -8.74
N GLY A 135 12.11 -18.86 -7.54
CA GLY A 135 12.62 -20.18 -7.25
C GLY A 135 11.60 -21.31 -7.31
N HIS A 136 10.34 -21.04 -7.10
CA HIS A 136 9.30 -22.09 -7.11
C HIS A 136 8.75 -22.42 -8.50
N GLN A 137 8.91 -21.55 -9.47
CA GLN A 137 8.38 -21.78 -10.82
C GLN A 137 9.35 -22.45 -11.79
N GLN A 138 10.64 -22.49 -11.47
CA GLN A 138 11.64 -23.01 -12.38
C GLN A 138 11.91 -24.52 -12.26
N ASN A 139 11.52 -25.14 -11.17
CA ASN A 139 11.81 -26.55 -10.95
C ASN A 139 10.73 -27.53 -11.45
N LEU A 140 9.51 -27.04 -11.70
CA LEU A 140 8.40 -27.91 -12.13
C LEU A 140 8.42 -28.32 -13.61
N PRO A 141 8.86 -27.50 -14.57
CA PRO A 141 8.85 -27.93 -15.97
C PRO A 141 9.97 -28.90 -16.36
N ASN A 142 11.10 -28.87 -15.69
CA ASN A 142 12.24 -29.66 -16.07
C ASN A 142 12.12 -31.13 -15.67
N SER A 143 11.50 -31.40 -14.53
CA SER A 143 11.30 -32.81 -14.10
C SER A 143 10.27 -33.55 -14.93
N GLN A 144 9.30 -32.85 -15.52
CA GLN A 144 8.35 -33.49 -16.41
C GLN A 144 8.89 -33.78 -17.81
N GLN A 145 9.82 -32.97 -18.28
CA GLN A 145 10.46 -33.20 -19.59
C GLN A 145 11.44 -34.37 -19.56
N GLU A 146 12.13 -34.57 -18.46
CA GLU A 146 13.02 -35.73 -18.33
C GLU A 146 12.27 -37.07 -18.25
N GLN A 147 11.12 -37.08 -17.58
CA GLN A 147 10.26 -38.26 -17.52
C GLN A 147 9.63 -38.62 -18.88
N CYS A 148 9.27 -37.63 -19.67
CA CYS A 148 8.76 -37.88 -21.03
C CYS A 148 9.84 -38.35 -21.99
N ARG A 149 11.09 -37.95 -21.81
CA ARG A 149 12.21 -38.45 -22.66
C ARG A 149 12.64 -39.87 -22.35
N SER A 150 12.62 -40.28 -21.10
CA SER A 150 12.98 -41.63 -20.72
C SER A 150 11.94 -42.66 -21.13
N SER A 151 10.68 -42.29 -21.27
CA SER A 151 9.61 -43.14 -21.78
C SER A 151 9.59 -43.30 -23.31
N ALA A 152 10.22 -42.39 -24.04
CA ALA A 152 10.28 -42.42 -25.51
C ALA A 152 11.45 -43.26 -26.08
N THR A 153 12.37 -43.67 -25.26
CA THR A 153 13.57 -44.47 -25.66
C THR A 153 13.47 -45.95 -25.37
N SER A 154 12.36 -46.39 -24.86
CA SER A 154 12.04 -47.83 -24.67
C SER A 154 11.03 -48.28 -25.73
#